data_7b3f91635cbe679a2a5db989018a790e
#
_entry.id   7b3f91635cbe679a2a5db989018a790e
#
_cell.length_a   1.000
_cell.length_b   1.000
_cell.length_c   1.000
_cell.angle_alpha   90.00
_cell.angle_beta   90.00
_cell.angle_gamma   90.00
#
_symmetry.space_group_name_H-M   'P 1'
#
loop_
_entity.id
_entity.type
_entity.pdbx_description
1 polymer ?
#
loop_
_entity_poly.entity_id
_entity_poly.type
_entity_poly.pdbx_seq_one_letter_code
_entity_poly.pdbx_strand_id
1 'polypeptide(L)'
;AFMSWQGLSDFISSVFNAMYTGAELDEFTTMKNLLAQYGEAGKFAVEVIDEVTDNTSAHMALAKMKAVSNKMAFMRSDYNSLGVLTATPKEKQVLIIDADTDAYLAVLGYSTLFNLEPAKVQYRVIVVDEIPIADTHAILIDEDFYAVWDALQKFTRDMNGQGLYWQYWAHYWRIMAVCPFANAVAFVTTAPTI
;
A
#
# COMPACT_ATOMS: atom_id res chain seq x y z
N ALA A 1 0.43 37.27 15.83
CA ALA A 1 1.61 38.14 15.74
C ALA A 1 2.80 37.39 16.30
N PHE A 2 3.86 37.22 15.52
CA PHE A 2 5.10 36.58 15.96
C PHE A 2 5.82 37.51 16.95
N MET A 3 5.79 37.10 18.23
CA MET A 3 6.42 37.94 19.29
C MET A 3 7.90 37.64 19.50
N SER A 4 8.46 36.64 18.81
CA SER A 4 9.87 36.28 18.91
C SER A 4 10.40 35.73 17.57
N TRP A 5 11.72 35.83 17.37
CA TRP A 5 12.42 35.24 16.24
C TRP A 5 12.21 33.72 16.18
N GLN A 6 12.17 33.07 17.33
CA GLN A 6 11.92 31.64 17.45
C GLN A 6 10.54 31.28 16.88
N GLY A 7 9.47 32.01 17.24
CA GLY A 7 8.12 31.76 16.73
C GLY A 7 8.00 31.93 15.21
N LEU A 8 8.79 32.85 14.62
CA LEU A 8 8.85 32.97 13.15
C LEU A 8 9.57 31.80 12.51
N SER A 9 10.67 31.35 13.08
CA SER A 9 11.44 30.18 12.62
C SER A 9 10.59 28.92 12.68
N ASP A 10 9.87 28.70 13.78
CA ASP A 10 9.00 27.54 13.99
C ASP A 10 7.84 27.53 12.98
N PHE A 11 7.26 28.71 12.70
CA PHE A 11 6.22 28.84 11.67
C PHE A 11 6.75 28.50 10.28
N ILE A 12 7.90 29.02 9.88
CA ILE A 12 8.52 28.71 8.58
C ILE A 12 8.79 27.22 8.47
N SER A 13 9.33 26.60 9.52
CA SER A 13 9.59 25.15 9.55
C SER A 13 8.30 24.35 9.42
N SER A 14 7.21 24.78 10.06
CA SER A 14 5.91 24.11 9.94
C SER A 14 5.33 24.17 8.53
N VAL A 15 5.51 25.29 7.82
CA VAL A 15 5.08 25.44 6.42
C VAL A 15 5.86 24.49 5.50
N PHE A 16 7.19 24.40 5.67
CA PHE A 16 7.99 23.44 4.89
C PHE A 16 7.60 22.00 5.17
N ASN A 17 7.39 21.64 6.44
CA ASN A 17 6.91 20.29 6.80
C ASN A 17 5.55 19.99 6.18
N ALA A 18 4.62 20.93 6.14
CA ALA A 18 3.33 20.76 5.49
C ALA A 18 3.47 20.50 3.97
N MET A 19 4.44 21.14 3.30
CA MET A 19 4.72 20.87 1.88
C MET A 19 5.25 19.45 1.65
N TYR A 20 6.12 18.94 2.51
CA TYR A 20 6.61 17.56 2.45
C TYR A 20 5.49 16.55 2.70
N THR A 21 4.72 16.75 3.77
CA THR A 21 3.57 15.87 4.08
C THR A 21 2.53 15.86 2.96
N GLY A 22 2.31 17.03 2.31
CA GLY A 22 1.44 17.11 1.14
C GLY A 22 1.94 16.25 -0.03
N ALA A 23 3.25 16.28 -0.31
CA ALA A 23 3.84 15.46 -1.37
C ALA A 23 3.76 13.95 -1.07
N GLU A 24 3.96 13.55 0.19
CA GLU A 24 3.79 12.15 0.63
C GLU A 24 2.34 11.69 0.52
N LEU A 25 1.37 12.55 0.86
CA LEU A 25 -0.05 12.25 0.72
C LEU A 25 -0.45 12.08 -0.76
N ASP A 26 0.06 12.94 -1.65
CA ASP A 26 -0.18 12.83 -3.09
C ASP A 26 0.40 11.51 -3.65
N GLU A 27 1.57 11.11 -3.18
CA GLU A 27 2.19 9.82 -3.53
C GLU A 27 1.29 8.65 -3.10
N PHE A 28 0.90 8.63 -1.84
CA PHE A 28 0.02 7.58 -1.30
C PHE A 28 -1.31 7.51 -2.06
N THR A 29 -1.92 8.66 -2.33
CA THR A 29 -3.18 8.75 -3.10
C THR A 29 -3.00 8.23 -4.53
N THR A 30 -1.88 8.56 -5.16
CA THR A 30 -1.57 8.06 -6.51
C THR A 30 -1.35 6.55 -6.52
N MET A 31 -0.66 5.99 -5.53
CA MET A 31 -0.51 4.54 -5.38
C MET A 31 -1.86 3.84 -5.18
N LYS A 32 -2.75 4.37 -4.34
CA LYS A 32 -4.12 3.86 -4.18
C LYS A 32 -4.90 3.89 -5.49
N ASN A 33 -4.81 4.97 -6.26
CA ASN A 33 -5.47 5.09 -7.55
C ASN A 33 -4.94 4.09 -8.60
N LEU A 34 -3.64 3.85 -8.63
CA LEU A 34 -3.04 2.83 -9.50
C LEU A 34 -3.52 1.43 -9.14
N LEU A 35 -3.64 1.14 -7.83
CA LEU A 35 -4.18 -0.12 -7.34
C LEU A 35 -5.64 -0.31 -7.78
N ALA A 36 -6.47 0.74 -7.63
CA ALA A 36 -7.86 0.73 -8.08
C ALA A 36 -7.98 0.44 -9.58
N GLN A 37 -7.23 1.18 -10.41
CA GLN A 37 -7.23 0.99 -11.86
C GLN A 37 -6.78 -0.42 -12.28
N TYR A 38 -5.79 -0.99 -11.57
CA TYR A 38 -5.33 -2.34 -11.83
C TYR A 38 -6.39 -3.38 -11.47
N GLY A 39 -7.14 -3.14 -10.38
CA GLY A 39 -8.28 -3.96 -9.94
C GLY A 39 -9.45 -3.86 -10.92
N GLU A 40 -9.85 -2.65 -11.30
CA GLU A 40 -10.92 -2.41 -12.29
C GLU A 40 -10.62 -3.06 -13.65
N ALA A 41 -9.35 -3.09 -14.03
CA ALA A 41 -8.90 -3.78 -15.24
C ALA A 41 -8.89 -5.31 -15.11
N GLY A 42 -9.28 -5.88 -13.95
CA GLY A 42 -9.34 -7.33 -13.70
C GLY A 42 -7.98 -8.04 -13.79
N LYS A 43 -6.90 -7.34 -13.43
CA LYS A 43 -5.53 -7.86 -13.62
C LYS A 43 -4.95 -8.55 -12.39
N PHE A 44 -5.62 -8.49 -11.25
CA PHE A 44 -5.23 -9.28 -10.09
C PHE A 44 -5.60 -10.75 -10.28
N ALA A 45 -4.74 -11.64 -9.81
CA ALA A 45 -5.19 -12.98 -9.48
C ALA A 45 -6.11 -12.89 -8.26
N VAL A 46 -7.24 -13.60 -8.29
CA VAL A 46 -8.27 -13.50 -7.27
C VAL A 46 -8.32 -14.77 -6.45
N GLU A 47 -8.27 -14.64 -5.13
CA GLU A 47 -8.51 -15.71 -4.18
C GLU A 47 -9.71 -15.34 -3.29
N VAL A 48 -10.74 -16.18 -3.30
CA VAL A 48 -11.96 -15.92 -2.50
C VAL A 48 -11.73 -16.33 -1.06
N ILE A 49 -12.00 -15.43 -0.13
CA ILE A 49 -11.99 -15.67 1.31
C ILE A 49 -13.40 -15.47 1.87
N ASP A 50 -13.69 -16.09 3.00
CA ASP A 50 -14.93 -15.81 3.71
C ASP A 50 -14.79 -14.47 4.46
N GLU A 51 -15.92 -13.76 4.63
CA GLU A 51 -15.94 -12.55 5.45
C GLU A 51 -15.52 -12.88 6.90
N VAL A 52 -14.64 -12.06 7.46
CA VAL A 52 -14.07 -12.29 8.79
C VAL A 52 -15.06 -11.80 9.84
N THR A 53 -15.89 -12.69 10.34
CA THR A 53 -16.92 -12.41 11.35
C THR A 53 -16.72 -13.16 12.66
N ASP A 54 -16.00 -14.28 12.64
CA ASP A 54 -15.74 -15.14 13.77
C ASP A 54 -14.32 -15.72 13.77
N ASN A 55 -13.96 -16.43 14.83
CA ASN A 55 -12.63 -17.06 14.93
C ASN A 55 -12.37 -18.07 13.81
N THR A 56 -13.38 -18.78 13.34
CA THR A 56 -13.23 -19.81 12.33
C THR A 56 -12.94 -19.19 10.97
N SER A 57 -13.71 -18.16 10.58
CA SER A 57 -13.49 -17.41 9.33
C SER A 57 -12.15 -16.67 9.34
N ALA A 58 -11.74 -16.10 10.49
CA ALA A 58 -10.43 -15.47 10.64
C ALA A 58 -9.29 -16.46 10.42
N HIS A 59 -9.35 -17.65 11.02
CA HIS A 59 -8.35 -18.70 10.82
C HIS A 59 -8.32 -19.22 9.38
N MET A 60 -9.47 -19.36 8.74
CA MET A 60 -9.56 -19.80 7.34
C MET A 60 -8.98 -18.73 6.39
N ALA A 61 -9.28 -17.44 6.62
CA ALA A 61 -8.70 -16.35 5.85
C ALA A 61 -7.17 -16.30 5.98
N LEU A 62 -6.63 -16.37 7.20
CA LEU A 62 -5.19 -16.43 7.45
C LEU A 62 -4.54 -17.66 6.80
N ALA A 63 -5.17 -18.82 6.86
CA ALA A 63 -4.67 -20.05 6.23
C ALA A 63 -4.60 -19.91 4.70
N LYS A 64 -5.62 -19.31 4.06
CA LYS A 64 -5.63 -19.03 2.63
C LYS A 64 -4.55 -18.03 2.24
N MET A 65 -4.43 -16.91 2.95
CA MET A 65 -3.36 -15.90 2.73
C MET A 65 -1.97 -16.54 2.83
N LYS A 66 -1.73 -17.36 3.85
CA LYS A 66 -0.48 -18.08 4.04
C LYS A 66 -0.23 -19.12 2.94
N ALA A 67 -1.26 -19.81 2.48
CA ALA A 67 -1.16 -20.79 1.39
C ALA A 67 -0.75 -20.10 0.09
N VAL A 68 -1.36 -18.96 -0.25
CA VAL A 68 -1.00 -18.15 -1.42
C VAL A 68 0.43 -17.64 -1.31
N SER A 69 0.82 -17.07 -0.17
CA SER A 69 2.19 -16.62 0.09
C SER A 69 3.22 -17.75 -0.11
N ASN A 70 2.92 -18.96 0.37
CA ASN A 70 3.78 -20.12 0.15
C ASN A 70 3.86 -20.51 -1.32
N LYS A 71 2.74 -20.47 -2.05
CA LYS A 71 2.69 -20.80 -3.47
C LYS A 71 3.41 -19.77 -4.34
N MET A 72 3.32 -18.47 -4.00
CA MET A 72 4.04 -17.41 -4.71
C MET A 72 5.56 -17.53 -4.65
N ALA A 73 6.09 -18.22 -3.64
CA ALA A 73 7.53 -18.47 -3.53
C ALA A 73 8.07 -19.47 -4.58
N PHE A 74 7.18 -20.18 -5.28
CA PHE A 74 7.52 -21.10 -6.35
C PHE A 74 7.22 -20.50 -7.72
N MET A 75 7.93 -20.96 -8.75
CA MET A 75 7.69 -20.56 -10.13
C MET A 75 6.26 -20.92 -10.58
N ARG A 76 5.44 -19.88 -10.82
CA ARG A 76 4.04 -19.99 -11.27
C ARG A 76 3.70 -18.87 -12.24
N SER A 77 2.70 -19.10 -13.06
CA SER A 77 2.16 -18.14 -14.03
C SER A 77 0.80 -17.58 -13.65
N ASP A 78 0.22 -18.08 -12.54
CA ASP A 78 -1.19 -17.84 -12.18
C ASP A 78 -1.37 -16.50 -11.44
N TYR A 79 -0.27 -15.87 -10.97
CA TYR A 79 -0.32 -14.73 -10.06
C TYR A 79 0.10 -13.40 -10.68
N ASN A 80 0.42 -13.37 -11.96
CA ASN A 80 0.69 -12.13 -12.68
C ASN A 80 -0.24 -11.96 -13.89
N SER A 81 -0.47 -10.72 -14.30
CA SER A 81 -1.43 -10.39 -15.35
C SER A 81 -1.05 -10.87 -16.75
N LEU A 82 0.19 -11.24 -16.97
CA LEU A 82 0.71 -11.66 -18.28
C LEU A 82 0.89 -13.18 -18.39
N GLY A 83 0.63 -13.95 -17.32
CA GLY A 83 0.77 -15.40 -17.32
C GLY A 83 2.23 -15.88 -17.49
N VAL A 84 3.20 -15.09 -17.08
CA VAL A 84 4.63 -15.43 -17.17
C VAL A 84 5.07 -16.18 -15.91
N LEU A 85 5.97 -17.16 -16.08
CA LEU A 85 6.54 -17.90 -14.94
C LEU A 85 7.42 -16.97 -14.10
N THR A 86 6.92 -16.62 -12.90
CA THR A 86 7.61 -15.79 -11.93
C THR A 86 7.53 -16.42 -10.53
N ALA A 87 8.48 -16.08 -9.67
CA ALA A 87 8.49 -16.50 -8.26
C ALA A 87 8.83 -15.28 -7.40
N THR A 88 8.08 -15.07 -6.33
CA THR A 88 8.34 -14.02 -5.35
C THR A 88 8.76 -14.64 -4.03
N PRO A 89 10.04 -14.56 -3.65
CA PRO A 89 10.52 -15.01 -2.35
C PRO A 89 9.76 -14.32 -1.21
N LYS A 90 9.66 -14.97 -0.05
CA LYS A 90 8.86 -14.44 1.07
C LYS A 90 9.34 -13.08 1.58
N GLU A 91 10.63 -12.82 1.51
CA GLU A 91 11.22 -11.54 1.93
C GLU A 91 10.80 -10.37 1.03
N LYS A 92 10.38 -10.66 -0.21
CA LYS A 92 9.91 -9.69 -1.20
C LYS A 92 8.40 -9.58 -1.27
N GLN A 93 7.69 -10.35 -0.48
CA GLN A 93 6.24 -10.30 -0.42
C GLN A 93 5.77 -9.18 0.49
N VAL A 94 4.80 -8.39 0.03
CA VAL A 94 4.16 -7.32 0.77
C VAL A 94 2.66 -7.57 0.82
N LEU A 95 2.12 -7.69 2.04
CA LEU A 95 0.68 -7.79 2.28
C LEU A 95 0.13 -6.41 2.59
N ILE A 96 -0.76 -5.91 1.74
CA ILE A 96 -1.56 -4.72 2.00
C ILE A 96 -2.90 -5.21 2.54
N ILE A 97 -3.33 -4.71 3.69
CA ILE A 97 -4.56 -5.13 4.35
C ILE A 97 -5.34 -3.89 4.82
N ASP A 98 -6.66 -3.96 4.78
CA ASP A 98 -7.48 -2.90 5.32
C ASP A 98 -7.46 -2.91 6.86
N ALA A 99 -7.69 -1.74 7.47
CA ALA A 99 -7.58 -1.55 8.91
C ALA A 99 -8.63 -2.36 9.69
N ASP A 100 -9.83 -2.53 9.13
CA ASP A 100 -10.91 -3.27 9.79
C ASP A 100 -10.60 -4.77 9.79
N THR A 101 -10.19 -5.33 8.65
CA THR A 101 -9.78 -6.73 8.53
C THR A 101 -8.56 -7.03 9.39
N ASP A 102 -7.55 -6.14 9.43
CA ASP A 102 -6.38 -6.32 10.30
C ASP A 102 -6.81 -6.36 11.79
N ALA A 103 -7.70 -5.47 12.21
CA ALA A 103 -8.22 -5.45 13.58
C ALA A 103 -8.98 -6.74 13.92
N TYR A 104 -9.84 -7.24 13.02
CA TYR A 104 -10.54 -8.51 13.23
C TYR A 104 -9.57 -9.70 13.28
N LEU A 105 -8.60 -9.77 12.39
CA LEU A 105 -7.57 -10.82 12.38
C LEU A 105 -6.70 -10.76 13.64
N ALA A 106 -6.36 -9.57 14.12
CA ALA A 106 -5.59 -9.40 15.36
C ALA A 106 -6.35 -9.90 16.59
N VAL A 107 -7.63 -9.59 16.70
CA VAL A 107 -8.45 -9.96 17.86
C VAL A 107 -8.91 -11.42 17.79
N LEU A 108 -9.39 -11.87 16.63
CA LEU A 108 -9.98 -13.19 16.45
C LEU A 108 -8.96 -14.25 16.01
N GLY A 109 -8.05 -13.89 15.12
CA GLY A 109 -7.08 -14.82 14.56
C GLY A 109 -5.88 -15.07 15.46
N TYR A 110 -5.31 -14.02 16.04
CA TYR A 110 -4.12 -14.13 16.88
C TYR A 110 -4.42 -14.49 18.33
N SER A 111 -5.62 -14.25 18.85
CA SER A 111 -5.97 -14.53 20.25
C SER A 111 -5.85 -16.00 20.62
N THR A 112 -6.07 -16.90 19.68
CA THR A 112 -5.92 -18.36 19.88
C THR A 112 -4.50 -18.87 19.60
N LEU A 113 -3.65 -18.07 18.93
CA LEU A 113 -2.27 -18.40 18.62
C LEU A 113 -1.27 -17.94 19.69
N PHE A 114 -1.73 -17.24 20.74
CA PHE A 114 -0.86 -16.74 21.83
C PHE A 114 -0.17 -17.84 22.66
N ASN A 115 -0.56 -19.11 22.48
CA ASN A 115 0.17 -20.26 23.07
C ASN A 115 1.21 -20.89 22.13
N LEU A 116 1.29 -20.42 20.88
CA LEU A 116 2.37 -20.78 19.96
C LEU A 116 3.12 -19.50 19.65
N GLU A 117 4.45 -19.54 19.74
CA GLU A 117 5.27 -18.40 19.25
C GLU A 117 4.71 -17.94 17.90
N PRO A 118 4.45 -16.63 17.72
CA PRO A 118 3.95 -16.14 16.45
C PRO A 118 4.93 -16.62 15.38
N ALA A 119 4.46 -17.54 14.54
CA ALA A 119 5.24 -17.95 13.38
C ALA A 119 5.60 -16.65 12.68
N LYS A 120 6.89 -16.26 12.69
CA LYS A 120 7.37 -15.02 12.10
C LYS A 120 6.76 -14.90 10.72
N VAL A 121 5.83 -13.96 10.58
CA VAL A 121 5.30 -13.59 9.30
C VAL A 121 6.49 -13.04 8.53
N GLN A 122 6.93 -13.77 7.52
CA GLN A 122 8.17 -13.44 6.80
C GLN A 122 7.95 -12.37 5.73
N TYR A 123 6.70 -11.94 5.50
CA TYR A 123 6.36 -10.87 4.58
C TYR A 123 6.07 -9.57 5.34
N ARG A 124 6.30 -8.45 4.66
CA ARG A 124 6.00 -7.11 5.18
C ARG A 124 4.50 -6.89 5.14
N VAL A 125 3.90 -6.43 6.23
CA VAL A 125 2.48 -6.04 6.30
C VAL A 125 2.37 -4.51 6.29
N ILE A 126 1.48 -3.99 5.44
CA ILE A 126 1.12 -2.58 5.37
C ILE A 126 -0.38 -2.47 5.59
N VAL A 127 -0.76 -1.81 6.68
CA VAL A 127 -2.17 -1.54 6.97
C VAL A 127 -2.55 -0.22 6.32
N VAL A 128 -3.66 -0.23 5.59
CA VAL A 128 -4.24 0.96 4.95
C VAL A 128 -5.64 1.22 5.49
N ASP A 129 -6.09 2.46 5.38
CA ASP A 129 -7.44 2.88 5.80
C ASP A 129 -8.54 2.12 5.05
N GLU A 130 -8.41 2.01 3.74
CA GLU A 130 -9.35 1.35 2.85
C GLU A 130 -8.64 0.92 1.57
N ILE A 131 -8.97 -0.27 1.06
CA ILE A 131 -8.53 -0.73 -0.25
C ILE A 131 -9.58 -0.28 -1.29
N PRO A 132 -9.19 0.51 -2.32
CA PRO A 132 -10.13 1.10 -3.27
C PRO A 132 -10.59 0.11 -4.36
N ILE A 133 -10.90 -1.13 -3.98
CA ILE A 133 -11.39 -2.21 -4.84
C ILE A 133 -12.53 -2.88 -4.08
N ALA A 134 -13.70 -2.97 -4.71
CA ALA A 134 -14.89 -3.56 -4.08
C ALA A 134 -14.62 -4.98 -3.55
N ASP A 135 -15.18 -5.30 -2.40
CA ASP A 135 -15.13 -6.63 -1.75
C ASP A 135 -13.70 -7.17 -1.50
N THR A 136 -12.69 -6.30 -1.55
CA THR A 136 -11.28 -6.68 -1.36
C THR A 136 -10.80 -6.26 0.02
N HIS A 137 -10.33 -7.22 0.81
CA HIS A 137 -9.89 -7.03 2.19
C HIS A 137 -8.39 -7.06 2.38
N ALA A 138 -7.68 -7.72 1.48
CA ALA A 138 -6.23 -7.76 1.47
C ALA A 138 -5.68 -7.98 0.07
N ILE A 139 -4.45 -7.53 -0.18
CA ILE A 139 -3.74 -7.74 -1.44
C ILE A 139 -2.31 -8.15 -1.12
N LEU A 140 -1.88 -9.29 -1.67
CA LEU A 140 -0.51 -9.76 -1.57
C LEU A 140 0.22 -9.45 -2.88
N ILE A 141 1.26 -8.63 -2.80
CA ILE A 141 2.04 -8.18 -3.96
C ILE A 141 3.52 -8.48 -3.79
N ASP A 142 4.23 -8.48 -4.92
CA ASP A 142 5.68 -8.41 -4.97
C ASP A 142 6.15 -6.99 -4.63
N GLU A 143 7.30 -6.83 -3.97
CA GLU A 143 7.88 -5.49 -3.70
C GLU A 143 8.15 -4.70 -4.98
N ASP A 144 8.42 -5.40 -6.09
CA ASP A 144 8.65 -4.81 -7.42
C ASP A 144 7.34 -4.48 -8.17
N PHE A 145 6.17 -4.62 -7.53
CA PHE A 145 4.85 -4.32 -8.12
C PHE A 145 4.72 -2.84 -8.47
N TYR A 146 5.15 -1.95 -7.58
CA TYR A 146 5.20 -0.52 -7.85
C TYR A 146 6.59 -0.10 -8.32
N ALA A 147 6.64 0.54 -9.47
CA ALA A 147 7.83 1.19 -9.97
C ALA A 147 7.67 2.72 -9.82
N VAL A 148 8.53 3.32 -9.02
CA VAL A 148 8.51 4.76 -8.72
C VAL A 148 9.84 5.37 -9.11
N TRP A 149 9.82 6.43 -9.92
CA TRP A 149 10.99 7.19 -10.33
C TRP A 149 10.78 8.68 -10.06
N ASP A 150 11.69 9.28 -9.32
CA ASP A 150 11.76 10.72 -9.14
C ASP A 150 12.57 11.34 -10.28
N ALA A 151 11.88 12.00 -11.21
CA ALA A 151 12.52 12.66 -12.34
C ALA A 151 13.10 14.01 -11.95
N LEU A 152 12.43 14.76 -11.05
CA LEU A 152 12.89 16.04 -10.55
C LEU A 152 12.34 16.30 -9.16
N GLN A 153 13.24 16.71 -8.25
CA GLN A 153 12.87 17.31 -6.98
C GLN A 153 13.64 18.61 -6.81
N LYS A 154 12.94 19.74 -6.87
CA LYS A 154 13.57 21.07 -6.82
C LYS A 154 12.73 22.07 -6.04
N PHE A 155 13.41 22.81 -5.18
CA PHE A 155 12.84 23.97 -4.52
C PHE A 155 13.33 25.24 -5.24
N THR A 156 12.39 26.11 -5.57
CA THR A 156 12.69 27.44 -6.13
C THR A 156 12.06 28.51 -5.28
N ARG A 157 12.66 29.67 -5.30
CA ARG A 157 12.14 30.88 -4.67
C ARG A 157 12.16 32.03 -5.65
N ASP A 158 11.16 32.86 -5.59
CA ASP A 158 11.09 34.10 -6.37
C ASP A 158 10.58 35.24 -5.50
N MET A 159 11.03 36.45 -5.79
CA MET A 159 10.61 37.66 -5.08
C MET A 159 9.57 38.38 -5.92
N ASN A 160 8.38 38.54 -5.39
CA ASN A 160 7.36 39.37 -6.00
C ASN A 160 7.72 40.85 -5.74
N GLY A 161 8.17 41.54 -6.80
CA GLY A 161 8.61 42.93 -6.70
C GLY A 161 7.48 43.95 -6.40
N GLN A 162 6.21 43.61 -6.70
CA GLN A 162 5.07 44.47 -6.40
C GLN A 162 4.61 44.36 -4.94
N GLY A 163 4.58 43.13 -4.42
CA GLY A 163 4.11 42.85 -3.06
C GLY A 163 5.21 42.76 -2.02
N LEU A 164 6.48 42.81 -2.43
CA LEU A 164 7.68 42.72 -1.56
C LEU A 164 7.68 41.49 -0.67
N TYR A 165 7.17 40.32 -1.19
CA TYR A 165 7.19 39.06 -0.48
C TYR A 165 7.87 37.97 -1.31
N TRP A 166 8.38 36.94 -0.61
CA TRP A 166 9.00 35.80 -1.21
C TRP A 166 7.96 34.68 -1.47
N GLN A 167 8.02 34.10 -2.65
CA GLN A 167 7.26 32.90 -3.02
C GLN A 167 8.21 31.71 -3.05
N TYR A 168 7.78 30.61 -2.46
CA TYR A 168 8.51 29.35 -2.45
C TYR A 168 7.72 28.31 -3.20
N TRP A 169 8.40 27.59 -4.10
CA TRP A 169 7.82 26.56 -4.92
C TRP A 169 8.56 25.26 -4.68
N ALA A 170 7.81 24.16 -4.41
CA ALA A 170 8.32 22.80 -4.41
C ALA A 170 7.87 22.09 -5.70
N HIS A 171 8.81 21.64 -6.49
CA HIS A 171 8.57 20.93 -7.73
C HIS A 171 8.92 19.46 -7.52
N TYR A 172 7.93 18.59 -7.68
CA TYR A 172 8.09 17.14 -7.64
C TYR A 172 7.59 16.56 -8.97
N TRP A 173 8.50 16.00 -9.75
CA TRP A 173 8.15 15.26 -10.97
C TRP A 173 8.43 13.79 -10.70
N ARG A 174 7.37 13.03 -10.50
CA ARG A 174 7.43 11.64 -10.14
C ARG A 174 6.65 10.82 -11.17
N ILE A 175 7.23 9.71 -11.62
CA ILE A 175 6.61 8.73 -12.50
C ILE A 175 6.31 7.50 -11.66
N MET A 176 5.06 7.09 -11.64
CA MET A 176 4.62 5.88 -10.95
C MET A 176 3.95 4.94 -11.94
N ALA A 177 4.30 3.68 -11.88
CA ALA A 177 3.74 2.64 -12.74
C ALA A 177 3.59 1.34 -11.97
N VAL A 178 2.76 0.44 -12.49
CA VAL A 178 2.59 -0.93 -12.00
C VAL A 178 3.28 -1.89 -12.96
N CYS A 179 4.07 -2.81 -12.40
CA CYS A 179 4.76 -3.83 -13.16
C CYS A 179 3.82 -5.02 -13.45
N PRO A 180 3.47 -5.29 -14.71
CA PRO A 180 2.54 -6.39 -15.04
C PRO A 180 3.15 -7.79 -14.91
N PHE A 181 4.48 -7.88 -14.74
CA PHE A 181 5.19 -9.13 -14.50
C PHE A 181 5.26 -9.51 -13.02
N ALA A 182 5.03 -8.54 -12.14
CA ALA A 182 5.04 -8.75 -10.70
C ALA A 182 3.81 -9.55 -10.28
N ASN A 183 4.01 -10.47 -9.35
CA ASN A 183 2.91 -11.25 -8.78
C ASN A 183 2.02 -10.35 -7.91
N ALA A 184 0.71 -10.47 -8.10
CA ALA A 184 -0.28 -9.69 -7.34
C ALA A 184 -1.58 -10.49 -7.19
N VAL A 185 -1.99 -10.74 -5.96
CA VAL A 185 -3.18 -11.53 -5.60
C VAL A 185 -4.09 -10.71 -4.71
N ALA A 186 -5.35 -10.56 -5.11
CA ALA A 186 -6.39 -9.91 -4.30
C ALA A 186 -7.21 -10.96 -3.55
N PHE A 187 -7.43 -10.74 -2.27
CA PHE A 187 -8.31 -11.55 -1.42
C PHE A 187 -9.66 -10.86 -1.31
N VAL A 188 -10.68 -11.49 -1.90
CA VAL A 188 -12.03 -10.92 -2.02
C VAL A 188 -13.05 -11.80 -1.32
N THR A 189 -14.15 -11.20 -0.85
CA THR A 189 -15.27 -11.99 -0.29
C THR A 189 -16.25 -12.46 -1.35
N THR A 190 -16.39 -11.72 -2.45
CA THR A 190 -17.26 -12.09 -3.56
C THR A 190 -16.43 -12.35 -4.80
N ALA A 191 -16.60 -13.50 -5.42
CA ALA A 191 -15.92 -13.78 -6.69
C ALA A 191 -16.38 -12.77 -7.75
N PRO A 192 -15.47 -12.14 -8.50
CA PRO A 192 -15.87 -11.25 -9.58
C PRO A 192 -16.70 -12.06 -10.60
N THR A 193 -17.88 -11.53 -10.94
CA THR A 193 -18.70 -12.08 -12.00
C THR A 193 -17.97 -11.87 -13.32
N ILE A 194 -17.55 -12.95 -13.97
CA ILE A 194 -16.89 -12.96 -15.29
C ILE A 194 -17.91 -12.63 -16.38
#